data_4948d1dfda44c6ecbdd43cccfa9359be
#
_entry.id   4948d1dfda44c6ecbdd43cccfa9359be
#
_cell.length_a   1.000
_cell.length_b   1.000
_cell.length_c   1.000
_cell.angle_alpha   90.00
_cell.angle_beta   90.00
_cell.angle_gamma   90.00
#
_symmetry.space_group_name_H-M   'P 1'
#
loop_
_entity.id
_entity.type
_entity.pdbx_description
1 polymer ?
#
loop_
_entity_poly.entity_id
_entity_poly.type
_entity_poly.pdbx_seq_one_letter_code
_entity_poly.pdbx_strand_id
1 'polypeptide(L)'
;MAELIPSVDLIGPVPAKKRNEFKTATLLAEYLPPLFRVFHSVHWATQNCDKTFLGEIDFIVLAPTGRLLLIEQKNGDLHEDKGGVSKLYRGQKKSVHMQMNRNLENLQTAFESRNGQKLDLDLLMYCPDYTVNNKAIAGIPTDRIVDFPKADLLPEIVRHVLDERALARQTCFDVEMISAFLSNQLHVRYDIGFLGSLAKSAYIEQAAGLSEWVGQMSGTPFRLLINATAGSGKTQLALDELAAAAVENKTALYVCFNRNLAEDMKKATGRPDTCTTFHELARVLYESKGFEFNPSNDGFSRSADFFAEHADEFAASVDVLLIDEAQDFDEVWLQNLFKLCKASGRLIVLMDENQRLYSRVHGNFDGWIKIDHQISYRCPRIVTDHINEFGLTADPIVSRSVVEGLPTLLEYYDGGDIDSLIKATELVVKQLIAEGHVTNEIAVLTVKGAESSDLLKQSSLGQYSFNKIIGRTAAGDFEYSCGEILADTVFRFKGRSANCVVLTELDFEDLDENRKRRLFVGLSRARLRLALVMSKSAAKLLIGVVEN
;
A
#
# COMPACT_ATOMS: atom_id res chain seq x y z
N MET A 1 -5.74 22.84 -23.61
CA MET A 1 -5.90 21.58 -22.87
C MET A 1 -7.08 21.72 -21.94
N ALA A 2 -7.94 20.72 -21.91
CA ALA A 2 -9.04 20.65 -20.94
C ALA A 2 -8.50 20.42 -19.52
N GLU A 3 -9.28 20.81 -18.52
CA GLU A 3 -8.98 20.53 -17.11
C GLU A 3 -9.24 19.04 -16.83
N LEU A 4 -8.23 18.31 -16.37
CA LEU A 4 -8.37 16.92 -15.94
C LEU A 4 -8.57 16.84 -14.42
N ILE A 5 -9.59 16.13 -13.97
CA ILE A 5 -9.98 16.02 -12.55
C ILE A 5 -10.08 14.53 -12.18
N PRO A 6 -9.25 14.04 -11.25
CA PRO A 6 -8.08 14.69 -10.64
C PRO A 6 -6.92 14.91 -11.64
N SER A 7 -6.03 15.88 -11.36
CA SER A 7 -4.92 16.22 -12.27
C SER A 7 -3.90 15.09 -12.40
N VAL A 8 -3.28 14.97 -13.58
CA VAL A 8 -2.32 13.90 -13.93
C VAL A 8 -0.99 14.02 -13.18
N ASP A 9 -0.61 15.23 -12.72
CA ASP A 9 0.67 15.50 -12.05
C ASP A 9 0.87 14.71 -10.73
N LEU A 10 -0.18 14.05 -10.27
CA LEU A 10 -0.18 13.21 -9.06
C LEU A 10 -0.01 11.71 -9.36
N ILE A 11 0.22 11.31 -10.61
CA ILE A 11 0.19 9.91 -11.01
C ILE A 11 1.55 9.46 -11.52
N GLY A 12 2.24 8.63 -10.74
CA GLY A 12 3.43 7.90 -11.15
C GLY A 12 3.14 6.77 -12.17
N PRO A 13 4.04 5.81 -12.42
CA PRO A 13 3.89 4.77 -13.44
C PRO A 13 2.61 3.94 -13.25
N VAL A 14 1.76 3.96 -14.28
CA VAL A 14 0.41 3.38 -14.28
C VAL A 14 0.45 1.86 -14.46
N PRO A 15 -0.25 1.04 -13.63
CA PRO A 15 -0.36 -0.40 -13.83
C PRO A 15 -0.91 -0.78 -15.20
N ALA A 16 -0.45 -1.91 -15.75
CA ALA A 16 -0.77 -2.35 -17.10
C ALA A 16 -2.28 -2.37 -17.40
N LYS A 17 -3.12 -2.73 -16.42
CA LYS A 17 -4.60 -2.76 -16.57
C LYS A 17 -5.25 -1.39 -16.72
N LYS A 18 -4.70 -0.34 -16.12
CA LYS A 18 -5.24 1.04 -16.17
C LYS A 18 -4.42 1.96 -17.08
N ARG A 19 -3.32 1.49 -17.68
CA ARG A 19 -2.53 2.26 -18.65
C ARG A 19 -3.38 2.77 -19.80
N ASN A 20 -4.34 2.00 -20.26
CA ASN A 20 -5.20 2.37 -21.36
C ASN A 20 -6.22 3.45 -20.95
N GLU A 21 -6.83 3.34 -19.76
CA GLU A 21 -7.72 4.38 -19.24
C GLU A 21 -6.96 5.68 -19.00
N PHE A 22 -5.75 5.58 -18.47
CA PHE A 22 -4.89 6.74 -18.25
C PHE A 22 -4.45 7.43 -19.55
N LYS A 23 -4.05 6.64 -20.57
CA LYS A 23 -3.77 7.18 -21.89
C LYS A 23 -4.98 7.90 -22.47
N THR A 24 -6.17 7.36 -22.27
CA THR A 24 -7.42 7.98 -22.73
C THR A 24 -7.70 9.28 -21.98
N ALA A 25 -7.50 9.33 -20.66
CA ALA A 25 -7.66 10.54 -19.86
C ALA A 25 -6.70 11.65 -20.35
N THR A 26 -5.44 11.31 -20.54
CA THR A 26 -4.41 12.24 -21.07
C THR A 26 -4.76 12.72 -22.49
N LEU A 27 -5.15 11.80 -23.38
CA LEU A 27 -5.58 12.12 -24.73
C LEU A 27 -6.74 13.11 -24.73
N LEU A 28 -7.78 12.87 -23.94
CA LEU A 28 -8.92 13.77 -23.83
C LEU A 28 -8.52 15.14 -23.28
N ALA A 29 -7.67 15.18 -22.25
CA ALA A 29 -7.21 16.44 -21.66
C ALA A 29 -6.35 17.26 -22.63
N GLU A 30 -5.48 16.62 -23.40
CA GLU A 30 -4.58 17.28 -24.37
C GLU A 30 -5.34 17.88 -25.56
N TYR A 31 -6.30 17.14 -26.11
CA TYR A 31 -6.95 17.51 -27.37
C TYR A 31 -8.27 18.26 -27.23
N LEU A 32 -8.95 18.18 -26.06
CA LEU A 32 -10.14 18.97 -25.84
C LEU A 32 -9.80 20.44 -25.49
N PRO A 33 -10.67 21.40 -25.88
CA PRO A 33 -10.46 22.82 -25.59
C PRO A 33 -10.38 23.14 -24.08
N PRO A 34 -9.73 24.28 -23.70
CA PRO A 34 -9.47 24.62 -22.28
C PRO A 34 -10.70 24.78 -21.39
N LEU A 35 -11.88 25.00 -21.95
CA LEU A 35 -13.12 25.18 -21.17
C LEU A 35 -13.84 23.85 -20.88
N PHE A 36 -13.33 22.74 -21.39
CA PHE A 36 -13.86 21.42 -21.08
C PHE A 36 -13.22 20.89 -19.77
N ARG A 37 -13.98 20.11 -19.02
CA ARG A 37 -13.49 19.40 -17.84
C ARG A 37 -13.65 17.89 -18.03
N VAL A 38 -12.60 17.15 -17.79
CA VAL A 38 -12.56 15.68 -17.93
C VAL A 38 -12.43 15.07 -16.53
N PHE A 39 -13.48 14.40 -16.08
CA PHE A 39 -13.47 13.63 -14.84
C PHE A 39 -13.19 12.18 -15.17
N HIS A 40 -12.28 11.52 -14.46
CA HIS A 40 -11.98 10.11 -14.68
C HIS A 40 -12.13 9.29 -13.39
N SER A 41 -12.46 7.99 -13.55
CA SER A 41 -12.69 7.05 -12.43
C SER A 41 -13.73 7.58 -11.43
N VAL A 42 -14.88 8.00 -11.94
CA VAL A 42 -15.94 8.60 -11.12
C VAL A 42 -16.76 7.50 -10.45
N HIS A 43 -16.68 7.42 -9.13
CA HIS A 43 -17.45 6.47 -8.33
C HIS A 43 -18.72 7.11 -7.77
N TRP A 44 -19.79 6.37 -7.75
CA TRP A 44 -21.04 6.80 -7.14
C TRP A 44 -21.64 5.69 -6.24
N ALA A 45 -22.33 6.11 -5.20
CA ALA A 45 -23.06 5.24 -4.29
C ALA A 45 -24.51 5.71 -4.17
N THR A 46 -25.48 4.82 -4.39
CA THR A 46 -26.90 5.09 -4.15
C THR A 46 -27.41 4.13 -3.08
N GLN A 47 -28.06 4.68 -2.06
CA GLN A 47 -28.72 3.90 -1.02
C GLN A 47 -30.22 3.81 -1.34
N ASN A 48 -30.71 2.61 -1.58
CA ASN A 48 -32.13 2.35 -1.79
C ASN A 48 -32.54 1.18 -0.88
N CYS A 49 -33.43 1.45 0.08
CA CYS A 49 -34.04 0.46 0.99
C CYS A 49 -33.12 -0.74 1.30
N ASP A 50 -32.18 -0.60 2.22
CA ASP A 50 -31.28 -1.63 2.74
C ASP A 50 -30.18 -2.18 1.79
N LYS A 51 -30.02 -1.65 0.59
CA LYS A 51 -28.90 -2.02 -0.30
C LYS A 51 -28.18 -0.79 -0.82
N THR A 52 -26.86 -0.79 -0.63
CA THR A 52 -25.97 0.21 -1.25
C THR A 52 -25.55 -0.33 -2.62
N PHE A 53 -25.87 0.41 -3.68
CA PHE A 53 -25.40 0.14 -5.03
C PHE A 53 -24.18 1.03 -5.30
N LEU A 54 -23.08 0.42 -5.70
CA LEU A 54 -21.86 1.10 -6.11
C LEU A 54 -21.72 0.99 -7.62
N GLY A 55 -21.32 2.07 -8.28
CA GLY A 55 -20.98 2.09 -9.69
C GLY A 55 -19.74 2.92 -9.95
N GLU A 56 -19.07 2.62 -11.04
CA GLU A 56 -17.91 3.34 -11.57
C GLU A 56 -18.25 3.81 -12.98
N ILE A 57 -17.90 5.05 -13.30
CA ILE A 57 -17.93 5.62 -14.65
C ILE A 57 -16.49 5.93 -15.02
N ASP A 58 -16.01 5.37 -16.11
CA ASP A 58 -14.60 5.50 -16.49
C ASP A 58 -14.24 6.97 -16.77
N PHE A 59 -15.09 7.70 -17.55
CA PHE A 59 -14.90 9.13 -17.80
C PHE A 59 -16.22 9.86 -17.86
N ILE A 60 -16.22 11.12 -17.41
CA ILE A 60 -17.29 12.11 -17.65
C ILE A 60 -16.64 13.36 -18.24
N VAL A 61 -17.08 13.76 -19.43
CA VAL A 61 -16.65 15.01 -20.05
C VAL A 61 -17.75 16.06 -19.90
N LEU A 62 -17.42 17.16 -19.22
CA LEU A 62 -18.31 18.33 -19.06
C LEU A 62 -17.92 19.42 -20.05
N ALA A 63 -18.84 19.76 -20.94
CA ALA A 63 -18.68 20.85 -21.89
C ALA A 63 -18.98 22.23 -21.25
N PRO A 64 -18.48 23.32 -21.83
CA PRO A 64 -18.79 24.69 -21.39
C PRO A 64 -20.29 25.05 -21.43
N THR A 65 -21.08 24.30 -22.18
CA THR A 65 -22.54 24.41 -22.25
C THR A 65 -23.27 23.76 -21.08
N GLY A 66 -22.56 23.04 -20.21
CA GLY A 66 -23.13 22.24 -19.14
C GLY A 66 -23.61 20.85 -19.56
N ARG A 67 -23.39 20.47 -20.83
CA ARG A 67 -23.65 19.09 -21.29
C ARG A 67 -22.59 18.14 -20.79
N LEU A 68 -23.02 16.92 -20.52
CA LEU A 68 -22.19 15.84 -20.01
C LEU A 68 -22.18 14.66 -20.99
N LEU A 69 -21.00 14.09 -21.21
CA LEU A 69 -20.84 12.84 -21.94
C LEU A 69 -20.19 11.81 -21.01
N LEU A 70 -20.91 10.74 -20.75
CA LEU A 70 -20.40 9.58 -20.00
C LEU A 70 -19.72 8.62 -20.98
N ILE A 71 -18.46 8.28 -20.73
CA ILE A 71 -17.68 7.39 -21.57
C ILE A 71 -17.36 6.13 -20.77
N GLU A 72 -17.76 4.99 -21.28
CA GLU A 72 -17.44 3.67 -20.74
C GLU A 72 -16.38 3.02 -21.63
N GLN A 73 -15.17 2.79 -21.10
CA GLN A 73 -14.06 2.18 -21.82
C GLN A 73 -14.02 0.67 -21.58
N LYS A 74 -13.91 -0.08 -22.65
CA LYS A 74 -13.76 -1.55 -22.59
C LYS A 74 -12.51 -1.97 -23.35
N ASN A 75 -11.49 -2.43 -22.62
CA ASN A 75 -10.23 -2.90 -23.17
C ASN A 75 -10.27 -4.41 -23.45
N GLY A 76 -9.56 -4.86 -24.49
CA GLY A 76 -9.46 -6.27 -24.88
C GLY A 76 -10.74 -6.86 -25.49
N ASP A 77 -10.81 -8.19 -25.56
CA ASP A 77 -11.87 -8.90 -26.28
C ASP A 77 -13.26 -8.70 -25.65
N LEU A 78 -14.23 -8.46 -26.54
CA LEU A 78 -15.66 -8.38 -26.21
C LEU A 78 -16.43 -9.49 -26.90
N HIS A 79 -17.61 -9.79 -26.39
CA HIS A 79 -18.53 -10.77 -26.99
C HIS A 79 -19.77 -10.07 -27.51
N GLU A 80 -20.14 -10.35 -28.75
CA GLU A 80 -21.32 -9.83 -29.40
C GLU A 80 -22.37 -10.94 -29.53
N ASP A 81 -23.60 -10.69 -29.08
CA ASP A 81 -24.73 -11.56 -29.30
C ASP A 81 -26.03 -10.77 -29.52
N LYS A 82 -27.17 -11.46 -29.62
CA LYS A 82 -28.49 -10.81 -29.83
C LYS A 82 -28.87 -9.83 -28.71
N GLY A 83 -28.24 -9.91 -27.55
CA GLY A 83 -28.44 -9.01 -26.40
C GLY A 83 -27.47 -7.85 -26.33
N GLY A 84 -26.58 -7.68 -27.31
CA GLY A 84 -25.62 -6.60 -27.38
C GLY A 84 -24.17 -6.99 -27.10
N VAL A 85 -23.36 -6.00 -26.76
CA VAL A 85 -21.94 -6.20 -26.38
C VAL A 85 -21.83 -6.52 -24.90
N SER A 86 -21.03 -7.51 -24.58
CA SER A 86 -20.79 -7.96 -23.22
C SER A 86 -19.32 -8.29 -22.99
N LYS A 87 -18.89 -8.23 -21.74
CA LYS A 87 -17.55 -8.62 -21.30
C LYS A 87 -17.63 -9.74 -20.26
N LEU A 88 -16.69 -10.69 -20.36
CA LEU A 88 -16.56 -11.78 -19.39
C LEU A 88 -15.71 -11.34 -18.19
N TYR A 89 -16.30 -11.37 -16.99
CA TYR A 89 -15.62 -11.14 -15.72
C TYR A 89 -15.71 -12.40 -14.87
N ARG A 90 -14.60 -13.07 -14.61
CA ARG A 90 -14.54 -14.31 -13.80
C ARG A 90 -15.59 -15.35 -14.22
N GLY A 91 -15.80 -15.53 -15.53
CA GLY A 91 -16.77 -16.46 -16.10
C GLY A 91 -18.22 -15.96 -16.14
N GLN A 92 -18.52 -14.76 -15.61
CA GLN A 92 -19.84 -14.15 -15.73
C GLN A 92 -19.89 -13.11 -16.84
N LYS A 93 -20.93 -13.20 -17.68
CA LYS A 93 -21.17 -12.29 -18.79
C LYS A 93 -21.91 -11.05 -18.29
N LYS A 94 -21.30 -9.86 -18.46
CA LYS A 94 -21.91 -8.57 -18.09
C LYS A 94 -22.17 -7.74 -19.34
N SER A 95 -23.40 -7.30 -19.51
CA SER A 95 -23.81 -6.44 -20.63
C SER A 95 -23.29 -5.01 -20.41
N VAL A 96 -22.60 -4.47 -21.45
CA VAL A 96 -22.00 -3.12 -21.39
C VAL A 96 -23.10 -2.05 -21.40
N HIS A 97 -24.07 -2.14 -22.29
CA HIS A 97 -25.14 -1.13 -22.38
C HIS A 97 -26.02 -1.05 -21.14
N MET A 98 -26.31 -2.18 -20.47
CA MET A 98 -27.06 -2.18 -19.21
C MET A 98 -26.27 -1.50 -18.08
N GLN A 99 -24.95 -1.66 -18.06
CA GLN A 99 -24.10 -0.95 -17.10
C GLN A 99 -24.14 0.55 -17.36
N MET A 100 -23.97 0.96 -18.61
CA MET A 100 -23.97 2.37 -19.02
C MET A 100 -25.30 3.05 -18.69
N ASN A 101 -26.44 2.45 -19.05
CA ASN A 101 -27.76 3.01 -18.78
C ASN A 101 -28.02 3.13 -17.28
N ARG A 102 -27.66 2.14 -16.48
CA ARG A 102 -27.76 2.20 -15.02
C ARG A 102 -26.92 3.33 -14.43
N ASN A 103 -25.70 3.52 -14.92
CA ASN A 103 -24.83 4.61 -14.48
C ASN A 103 -25.45 5.99 -14.80
N LEU A 104 -26.02 6.14 -16.00
CA LEU A 104 -26.70 7.36 -16.43
C LEU A 104 -27.94 7.67 -15.55
N GLU A 105 -28.82 6.69 -15.35
CA GLU A 105 -30.05 6.84 -14.55
C GLU A 105 -29.72 7.22 -13.11
N ASN A 106 -28.73 6.59 -12.52
CA ASN A 106 -28.32 6.89 -11.14
C ASN A 106 -27.72 8.29 -10.98
N LEU A 107 -26.86 8.70 -11.93
CA LEU A 107 -26.28 10.04 -11.94
C LEU A 107 -27.39 11.10 -12.08
N GLN A 108 -28.33 10.88 -13.01
CA GLN A 108 -29.48 11.74 -13.23
C GLN A 108 -30.33 11.88 -11.97
N THR A 109 -30.70 10.76 -11.35
CA THR A 109 -31.53 10.73 -10.13
C THR A 109 -30.83 11.43 -8.97
N ALA A 110 -29.53 11.21 -8.79
CA ALA A 110 -28.76 11.85 -7.74
C ALA A 110 -28.67 13.37 -7.90
N PHE A 111 -28.49 13.85 -9.13
CA PHE A 111 -28.46 15.29 -9.40
C PHE A 111 -29.84 15.93 -9.25
N GLU A 112 -30.89 15.32 -9.82
CA GLU A 112 -32.27 15.81 -9.78
C GLU A 112 -32.80 15.91 -8.34
N SER A 113 -32.52 14.89 -7.52
CA SER A 113 -32.94 14.88 -6.12
C SER A 113 -32.33 16.02 -5.29
N ARG A 114 -31.13 16.48 -5.65
CA ARG A 114 -30.40 17.52 -4.91
C ARG A 114 -30.63 18.92 -5.45
N ASN A 115 -30.68 19.05 -6.77
CA ASN A 115 -30.69 20.35 -7.43
C ASN A 115 -32.04 20.69 -8.07
N GLY A 116 -33.01 19.77 -8.08
CA GLY A 116 -34.34 19.96 -8.68
C GLY A 116 -34.33 20.11 -10.21
N GLN A 117 -33.20 19.82 -10.86
CA GLN A 117 -33.00 19.98 -12.31
C GLN A 117 -32.48 18.70 -12.91
N LYS A 118 -32.71 18.47 -14.21
CA LYS A 118 -32.18 17.35 -14.97
C LYS A 118 -30.90 17.75 -15.68
N LEU A 119 -29.91 16.86 -15.65
CA LEU A 119 -28.69 17.01 -16.45
C LEU A 119 -28.97 16.72 -17.93
N ASP A 120 -28.27 17.40 -18.83
CA ASP A 120 -28.22 17.03 -20.25
C ASP A 120 -27.06 16.02 -20.44
N LEU A 121 -27.43 14.73 -20.46
CA LEU A 121 -26.51 13.60 -20.45
C LEU A 121 -26.56 12.85 -21.78
N ASP A 122 -25.39 12.43 -22.25
CA ASP A 122 -25.24 11.47 -23.36
C ASP A 122 -24.25 10.36 -22.97
N LEU A 123 -24.25 9.26 -23.73
CA LEU A 123 -23.42 8.07 -23.50
C LEU A 123 -22.52 7.81 -24.70
N LEU A 124 -21.30 7.32 -24.46
CA LEU A 124 -20.38 6.85 -25.48
C LEU A 124 -19.66 5.59 -25.01
N MET A 125 -19.66 4.54 -25.83
CA MET A 125 -18.88 3.34 -25.61
C MET A 125 -17.56 3.45 -26.37
N TYR A 126 -16.43 3.27 -25.67
CA TYR A 126 -15.08 3.31 -26.24
C TYR A 126 -14.40 1.93 -26.13
N CYS A 127 -14.04 1.34 -27.27
CA CYS A 127 -13.42 0.04 -27.37
C CYS A 127 -12.13 0.12 -28.22
N PRO A 128 -11.02 0.66 -27.68
CA PRO A 128 -9.81 0.91 -28.47
C PRO A 128 -9.14 -0.35 -29.04
N ASP A 129 -9.36 -1.50 -28.41
CA ASP A 129 -8.70 -2.77 -28.76
C ASP A 129 -9.63 -3.73 -29.54
N TYR A 130 -10.87 -3.33 -29.81
CA TYR A 130 -11.88 -4.22 -30.41
C TYR A 130 -12.69 -3.53 -31.51
N THR A 131 -12.91 -4.23 -32.63
CA THR A 131 -13.78 -3.78 -33.71
C THR A 131 -15.17 -4.37 -33.53
N VAL A 132 -16.19 -3.52 -33.38
CA VAL A 132 -17.58 -3.95 -33.21
C VAL A 132 -18.17 -4.32 -34.57
N ASN A 133 -18.49 -5.61 -34.75
CA ASN A 133 -19.01 -6.14 -36.03
C ASN A 133 -20.49 -5.84 -36.20
N ASN A 134 -21.28 -5.93 -35.12
CA ASN A 134 -22.72 -5.66 -35.17
C ASN A 134 -23.01 -4.28 -34.52
N LYS A 135 -23.01 -3.23 -35.32
CA LYS A 135 -23.29 -1.86 -34.86
C LYS A 135 -24.75 -1.59 -34.50
N ALA A 136 -25.67 -2.49 -34.82
CA ALA A 136 -27.08 -2.40 -34.44
C ALA A 136 -27.34 -2.98 -33.04
N ILE A 137 -26.53 -2.57 -32.07
CA ILE A 137 -26.61 -3.05 -30.68
C ILE A 137 -27.76 -2.34 -29.96
N ALA A 138 -28.64 -3.13 -29.36
CA ALA A 138 -29.78 -2.60 -28.62
C ALA A 138 -29.30 -1.68 -27.46
N GLY A 139 -29.73 -0.44 -27.47
CA GLY A 139 -29.49 0.53 -26.39
C GLY A 139 -28.31 1.49 -26.57
N ILE A 140 -27.47 1.29 -27.60
CA ILE A 140 -26.36 2.22 -27.91
C ILE A 140 -26.47 2.62 -29.38
N PRO A 141 -26.66 3.92 -29.71
CA PRO A 141 -26.63 4.43 -31.06
C PRO A 141 -25.26 4.15 -31.73
N THR A 142 -25.26 3.85 -33.02
CA THR A 142 -24.02 3.44 -33.74
C THR A 142 -22.99 4.56 -33.82
N ASP A 143 -23.42 5.80 -33.78
CA ASP A 143 -22.60 7.02 -33.72
C ASP A 143 -22.03 7.32 -32.32
N ARG A 144 -22.45 6.56 -31.31
CA ARG A 144 -21.95 6.59 -29.92
C ARG A 144 -21.03 5.42 -29.62
N ILE A 145 -20.58 4.69 -30.65
CA ILE A 145 -19.62 3.58 -30.51
C ILE A 145 -18.32 3.98 -31.19
N VAL A 146 -17.27 4.14 -30.40
CA VAL A 146 -15.90 4.39 -30.87
C VAL A 146 -15.10 3.12 -30.67
N ASP A 147 -14.92 2.37 -31.74
CA ASP A 147 -14.21 1.11 -31.79
C ASP A 147 -12.78 1.28 -32.37
N PHE A 148 -12.00 0.19 -32.44
CA PHE A 148 -10.59 0.21 -32.88
C PHE A 148 -10.32 1.06 -34.13
N PRO A 149 -11.09 0.98 -35.23
CA PRO A 149 -10.83 1.81 -36.43
C PRO A 149 -11.03 3.30 -36.22
N LYS A 150 -11.70 3.72 -35.17
CA LYS A 150 -11.98 5.13 -34.84
C LYS A 150 -11.31 5.59 -33.54
N ALA A 151 -10.47 4.76 -32.94
CA ALA A 151 -9.90 5.00 -31.61
C ALA A 151 -9.13 6.33 -31.52
N ASP A 152 -8.35 6.65 -32.54
CA ASP A 152 -7.57 7.89 -32.61
C ASP A 152 -8.42 9.15 -32.80
N LEU A 153 -9.67 9.01 -33.22
CA LEU A 153 -10.62 10.10 -33.41
C LEU A 153 -11.48 10.38 -32.18
N LEU A 154 -11.21 9.71 -31.06
CA LEU A 154 -12.02 9.86 -29.83
C LEU A 154 -12.23 11.32 -29.41
N PRO A 155 -11.21 12.19 -29.30
CA PRO A 155 -11.42 13.57 -28.86
C PRO A 155 -12.30 14.39 -29.84
N GLU A 156 -12.18 14.17 -31.14
CA GLU A 156 -13.00 14.82 -32.15
C GLU A 156 -14.46 14.37 -32.06
N ILE A 157 -14.69 13.08 -31.90
CA ILE A 157 -16.04 12.50 -31.71
C ILE A 157 -16.68 13.01 -30.42
N VAL A 158 -15.93 13.05 -29.30
CA VAL A 158 -16.40 13.60 -28.02
C VAL A 158 -16.83 15.04 -28.20
N ARG A 159 -16.02 15.88 -28.84
CA ARG A 159 -16.35 17.27 -29.12
C ARG A 159 -17.60 17.38 -29.98
N HIS A 160 -17.67 16.62 -31.08
CA HIS A 160 -18.82 16.62 -31.99
C HIS A 160 -20.13 16.25 -31.26
N VAL A 161 -20.12 15.19 -30.47
CA VAL A 161 -21.28 14.76 -29.68
C VAL A 161 -21.74 15.82 -28.69
N LEU A 162 -20.81 16.53 -28.05
CA LEU A 162 -21.12 17.58 -27.10
C LEU A 162 -21.59 18.88 -27.78
N ASP A 163 -21.13 19.16 -28.99
CA ASP A 163 -21.50 20.37 -29.79
C ASP A 163 -22.83 20.19 -30.54
N GLU A 164 -23.17 18.96 -31.00
CA GLU A 164 -24.33 18.70 -31.88
C GLU A 164 -25.66 19.23 -31.36
N ARG A 165 -25.91 19.17 -30.05
CA ARG A 165 -27.16 19.63 -29.44
C ARG A 165 -27.08 21.02 -28.81
N ALA A 166 -25.91 21.57 -28.66
CA ALA A 166 -25.72 22.94 -28.15
C ALA A 166 -26.42 23.99 -29.04
N LEU A 167 -26.55 23.69 -30.32
CA LEU A 167 -27.27 24.51 -31.30
C LEU A 167 -28.80 24.41 -31.18
N ALA A 168 -29.33 23.39 -30.51
CA ALA A 168 -30.76 23.10 -30.43
C ALA A 168 -31.43 23.58 -29.13
N ARG A 169 -30.71 23.87 -28.04
CA ARG A 169 -31.27 24.30 -26.75
C ARG A 169 -30.51 25.49 -26.16
N GLN A 170 -31.23 26.57 -25.92
CA GLN A 170 -30.74 27.80 -25.27
C GLN A 170 -30.61 27.70 -23.73
N THR A 171 -30.60 26.54 -23.13
CA THR A 171 -30.45 26.38 -21.68
C THR A 171 -28.96 26.26 -21.34
N CYS A 172 -28.36 27.36 -20.88
CA CYS A 172 -27.09 27.33 -20.17
C CYS A 172 -27.28 26.67 -18.80
N PHE A 173 -26.76 25.51 -18.61
CA PHE A 173 -26.62 24.89 -17.29
C PHE A 173 -25.46 25.55 -16.54
N ASP A 174 -25.60 25.67 -15.23
CA ASP A 174 -24.51 26.18 -14.38
C ASP A 174 -23.38 25.13 -14.31
N VAL A 175 -22.33 25.37 -15.12
CA VAL A 175 -21.14 24.50 -15.23
C VAL A 175 -20.43 24.34 -13.90
N GLU A 176 -20.39 25.39 -13.08
CA GLU A 176 -19.73 25.36 -11.77
C GLU A 176 -20.54 24.51 -10.78
N MET A 177 -21.88 24.62 -10.81
CA MET A 177 -22.73 23.77 -9.99
C MET A 177 -22.62 22.30 -10.37
N ILE A 178 -22.55 21.98 -11.67
CA ILE A 178 -22.37 20.61 -12.16
C ILE A 178 -20.97 20.10 -11.78
N SER A 179 -19.94 20.91 -11.97
CA SER A 179 -18.58 20.55 -11.60
C SER A 179 -18.44 20.31 -10.08
N ALA A 180 -19.02 21.19 -9.27
CA ALA A 180 -19.08 21.02 -7.82
C ALA A 180 -19.86 19.77 -7.41
N PHE A 181 -20.95 19.47 -8.10
CA PHE A 181 -21.71 18.23 -7.88
C PHE A 181 -20.85 17.01 -8.20
N LEU A 182 -20.20 16.97 -9.37
CA LEU A 182 -19.34 15.86 -9.76
C LEU A 182 -18.13 15.71 -8.81
N SER A 183 -17.53 16.81 -8.38
CA SER A 183 -16.39 16.81 -7.46
C SER A 183 -16.77 16.48 -6.01
N ASN A 184 -17.92 17.01 -5.52
CA ASN A 184 -18.31 16.88 -4.12
C ASN A 184 -19.22 15.68 -3.82
N GLN A 185 -19.98 15.20 -4.80
CA GLN A 185 -20.96 14.12 -4.58
C GLN A 185 -20.49 12.77 -5.08
N LEU A 186 -19.81 12.76 -6.19
CA LEU A 186 -19.25 11.51 -6.73
C LEU A 186 -17.97 11.14 -6.02
N HIS A 187 -17.60 11.87 -4.94
CA HIS A 187 -16.28 11.73 -4.39
C HIS A 187 -15.35 11.30 -5.54
N VAL A 188 -14.72 12.25 -6.23
CA VAL A 188 -13.56 11.93 -7.09
C VAL A 188 -12.56 11.34 -6.12
N ARG A 189 -12.79 10.09 -5.77
CA ARG A 189 -11.86 9.31 -4.99
C ARG A 189 -10.86 8.83 -5.98
N TYR A 190 -9.62 9.17 -5.73
CA TYR A 190 -8.57 8.29 -6.21
C TYR A 190 -9.07 6.86 -6.02
N ASP A 191 -9.02 6.01 -7.03
CA ASP A 191 -9.18 4.58 -6.80
C ASP A 191 -8.06 4.19 -5.83
N ILE A 192 -8.44 4.15 -4.55
CA ILE A 192 -7.51 3.92 -3.45
C ILE A 192 -6.87 2.54 -3.59
N GLY A 193 -7.63 1.56 -4.10
CA GLY A 193 -7.07 0.25 -4.45
C GLY A 193 -6.05 0.35 -5.59
N PHE A 194 -6.28 1.24 -6.55
CA PHE A 194 -5.34 1.54 -7.61
C PHE A 194 -4.09 2.25 -7.08
N LEU A 195 -4.23 3.31 -6.28
CA LEU A 195 -3.08 3.99 -5.67
C LEU A 195 -2.27 3.04 -4.78
N GLY A 196 -2.94 2.18 -4.00
CA GLY A 196 -2.28 1.16 -3.20
C GLY A 196 -1.53 0.13 -4.04
N SER A 197 -2.11 -0.30 -5.17
CA SER A 197 -1.47 -1.21 -6.12
C SER A 197 -0.31 -0.56 -6.85
N LEU A 198 -0.48 0.71 -7.24
CA LEU A 198 0.56 1.54 -7.86
C LEU A 198 1.75 1.71 -6.91
N ALA A 199 1.49 2.13 -5.67
CA ALA A 199 2.53 2.30 -4.66
C ALA A 199 3.31 0.99 -4.42
N LYS A 200 2.62 -0.16 -4.43
CA LYS A 200 3.25 -1.47 -4.27
C LYS A 200 4.10 -1.86 -5.49
N SER A 201 3.58 -1.71 -6.71
CA SER A 201 4.28 -2.10 -7.94
C SER A 201 5.50 -1.21 -8.20
N ALA A 202 5.34 0.09 -8.04
CA ALA A 202 6.43 1.04 -8.21
C ALA A 202 7.51 0.90 -7.13
N TYR A 203 7.12 0.56 -5.89
CA TYR A 203 8.08 0.23 -4.84
C TYR A 203 8.95 -0.94 -5.23
N ILE A 204 8.38 -2.03 -5.76
CA ILE A 204 9.14 -3.21 -6.19
C ILE A 204 10.12 -2.82 -7.31
N GLU A 205 9.67 -2.07 -8.31
CA GLU A 205 10.48 -1.64 -9.45
C GLU A 205 11.63 -0.70 -9.05
N GLN A 206 11.36 0.27 -8.17
CA GLN A 206 12.37 1.22 -7.71
C GLN A 206 13.33 0.63 -6.66
N ALA A 207 12.84 -0.26 -5.82
CA ALA A 207 13.64 -0.96 -4.82
C ALA A 207 14.69 -1.91 -5.45
N ALA A 208 14.49 -2.32 -6.71
CA ALA A 208 15.45 -3.13 -7.46
C ALA A 208 16.79 -2.40 -7.70
N GLY A 209 16.82 -1.06 -7.68
CA GLY A 209 18.07 -0.31 -7.89
C GLY A 209 19.17 -0.62 -6.89
N LEU A 210 18.86 -0.84 -5.61
CA LEU A 210 19.82 -1.26 -4.60
C LEU A 210 20.37 -2.67 -4.91
N SER A 211 19.48 -3.57 -5.33
CA SER A 211 19.83 -4.96 -5.70
C SER A 211 20.71 -5.01 -6.95
N GLU A 212 20.40 -4.27 -7.98
CA GLU A 212 21.24 -4.18 -9.20
C GLU A 212 22.65 -3.70 -8.87
N TRP A 213 22.76 -2.72 -8.00
CA TRP A 213 24.03 -2.15 -7.60
C TRP A 213 24.88 -3.17 -6.80
N VAL A 214 24.28 -3.80 -5.81
CA VAL A 214 24.94 -4.83 -4.98
C VAL A 214 25.28 -6.08 -5.79
N GLY A 215 24.43 -6.47 -6.74
CA GLY A 215 24.67 -7.59 -7.65
C GLY A 215 25.91 -7.42 -8.54
N GLN A 216 26.30 -6.18 -8.84
CA GLN A 216 27.52 -5.87 -9.61
C GLN A 216 28.78 -5.85 -8.74
N MET A 217 28.64 -5.84 -7.41
CA MET A 217 29.80 -5.84 -6.51
C MET A 217 30.38 -7.23 -6.36
N SER A 218 31.69 -7.32 -6.44
CA SER A 218 32.46 -8.55 -6.25
C SER A 218 33.62 -8.32 -5.28
N GLY A 219 34.05 -9.35 -4.61
CA GLY A 219 35.20 -9.33 -3.69
C GLY A 219 35.37 -10.67 -2.99
N THR A 220 36.55 -10.91 -2.43
CA THR A 220 36.85 -12.11 -1.63
C THR A 220 37.76 -11.72 -0.47
N PRO A 221 37.30 -11.80 0.77
CA PRO A 221 35.92 -12.10 1.21
C PRO A 221 34.92 -10.97 0.86
N PHE A 222 33.67 -11.33 0.52
CA PHE A 222 32.62 -10.36 0.31
C PHE A 222 31.85 -10.14 1.61
N ARG A 223 32.00 -8.96 2.19
CA ARG A 223 31.39 -8.55 3.46
C ARG A 223 30.78 -7.18 3.30
N LEU A 224 29.45 -7.11 3.36
CA LEU A 224 28.69 -5.89 3.08
C LEU A 224 27.73 -5.59 4.22
N LEU A 225 27.78 -4.36 4.73
CA LEU A 225 26.82 -3.80 5.66
C LEU A 225 25.99 -2.75 4.93
N ILE A 226 24.69 -2.89 4.96
CA ILE A 226 23.76 -1.88 4.45
C ILE A 226 22.94 -1.35 5.61
N ASN A 227 23.21 -0.11 5.98
CA ASN A 227 22.40 0.66 6.92
C ASN A 227 21.45 1.55 6.10
N ALA A 228 20.19 1.19 6.05
CA ALA A 228 19.24 1.86 5.18
C ALA A 228 17.86 1.99 5.83
N THR A 229 17.21 3.14 5.57
CA THR A 229 15.91 3.46 6.17
C THR A 229 14.79 2.51 5.74
N ALA A 230 13.64 2.61 6.39
CA ALA A 230 12.43 1.88 6.03
C ALA A 230 12.01 2.13 4.58
N GLY A 231 11.73 1.06 3.82
CA GLY A 231 11.30 1.17 2.43
C GLY A 231 12.41 1.48 1.43
N SER A 232 13.66 1.28 1.78
CA SER A 232 14.83 1.47 0.90
C SER A 232 15.12 0.32 -0.07
N GLY A 233 14.41 -0.81 0.03
CA GLY A 233 14.62 -1.98 -0.83
C GLY A 233 15.43 -3.12 -0.21
N LYS A 234 15.77 -3.08 1.08
CA LYS A 234 16.52 -4.15 1.78
C LYS A 234 15.95 -5.56 1.54
N THR A 235 14.64 -5.70 1.74
CA THR A 235 13.96 -6.99 1.55
C THR A 235 13.99 -7.46 0.09
N GLN A 236 13.86 -6.53 -0.88
CA GLN A 236 13.98 -6.86 -2.29
C GLN A 236 15.40 -7.35 -2.62
N LEU A 237 16.42 -6.66 -2.14
CA LEU A 237 17.80 -7.11 -2.26
C LEU A 237 18.01 -8.52 -1.71
N ALA A 238 17.45 -8.82 -0.52
CA ALA A 238 17.55 -10.16 0.06
C ALA A 238 16.89 -11.22 -0.83
N LEU A 239 15.73 -10.94 -1.41
CA LEU A 239 15.05 -11.85 -2.35
C LEU A 239 15.89 -12.09 -3.61
N ASP A 240 16.47 -11.05 -4.17
CA ASP A 240 17.27 -11.16 -5.41
C ASP A 240 18.59 -11.91 -5.18
N GLU A 241 19.26 -11.70 -4.07
CA GLU A 241 20.47 -12.45 -3.68
C GLU A 241 20.16 -13.95 -3.45
N LEU A 242 19.01 -14.27 -2.81
CA LEU A 242 18.56 -15.65 -2.65
C LEU A 242 18.22 -16.30 -4.00
N ALA A 243 17.60 -15.56 -4.90
CA ALA A 243 17.29 -16.03 -6.25
C ALA A 243 18.57 -16.27 -7.07
N ALA A 244 19.52 -15.35 -7.01
CA ALA A 244 20.83 -15.50 -7.68
C ALA A 244 21.61 -16.72 -7.15
N ALA A 245 21.66 -16.89 -5.83
CA ALA A 245 22.27 -18.07 -5.21
C ALA A 245 21.63 -19.38 -5.69
N ALA A 246 20.31 -19.37 -5.87
CA ALA A 246 19.58 -20.52 -6.38
C ALA A 246 19.93 -20.87 -7.83
N VAL A 247 20.04 -19.87 -8.70
CA VAL A 247 20.45 -20.07 -10.10
C VAL A 247 21.87 -20.64 -10.17
N GLU A 248 22.75 -20.20 -9.29
CA GLU A 248 24.15 -20.66 -9.22
C GLU A 248 24.32 -21.96 -8.45
N ASN A 249 23.26 -22.60 -7.96
CA ASN A 249 23.29 -23.80 -7.11
C ASN A 249 24.15 -23.62 -5.83
N LYS A 250 24.18 -22.42 -5.29
CA LYS A 250 24.87 -22.10 -4.04
C LYS A 250 23.94 -22.32 -2.83
N THR A 251 24.55 -22.74 -1.72
CA THR A 251 23.84 -22.82 -0.44
C THR A 251 23.62 -21.41 0.11
N ALA A 252 22.36 -21.05 0.38
CA ALA A 252 22.02 -19.75 0.89
C ALA A 252 21.17 -19.83 2.17
N LEU A 253 21.35 -18.88 3.07
CA LEU A 253 20.59 -18.76 4.30
C LEU A 253 20.23 -17.30 4.55
N TYR A 254 18.95 -17.06 4.76
CA TYR A 254 18.40 -15.77 5.23
C TYR A 254 17.99 -15.92 6.69
N VAL A 255 18.51 -15.05 7.54
CA VAL A 255 18.21 -15.02 8.98
C VAL A 255 17.69 -13.65 9.36
N CYS A 256 16.55 -13.59 10.04
CA CYS A 256 16.02 -12.36 10.61
C CYS A 256 15.60 -12.58 12.06
N PHE A 257 15.24 -11.49 12.75
CA PHE A 257 14.77 -11.58 14.12
C PHE A 257 13.26 -11.83 14.20
N ASN A 258 12.49 -11.21 13.28
CA ASN A 258 11.03 -11.19 13.31
C ASN A 258 10.44 -12.41 12.57
N ARG A 259 9.62 -13.21 13.29
CA ARG A 259 8.97 -14.40 12.73
C ARG A 259 8.06 -14.09 11.54
N ASN A 260 7.25 -13.04 11.63
CA ASN A 260 6.37 -12.66 10.52
C ASN A 260 7.15 -12.35 9.24
N LEU A 261 8.30 -11.69 9.39
CA LEU A 261 9.19 -11.38 8.27
C LEU A 261 9.78 -12.67 7.68
N ALA A 262 10.22 -13.62 8.53
CA ALA A 262 10.71 -14.91 8.05
C ALA A 262 9.64 -15.68 7.26
N GLU A 263 8.41 -15.73 7.75
CA GLU A 263 7.28 -16.39 7.06
C GLU A 263 6.92 -15.71 5.73
N ASP A 264 6.96 -14.38 5.68
CA ASP A 264 6.74 -13.65 4.44
C ASP A 264 7.86 -13.92 3.42
N MET A 265 9.12 -14.06 3.87
CA MET A 265 10.26 -14.45 3.04
C MET A 265 10.16 -15.91 2.56
N LYS A 266 9.78 -16.85 3.41
CA LYS A 266 9.52 -18.26 3.02
C LYS A 266 8.50 -18.34 1.89
N LYS A 267 7.39 -17.57 1.99
CA LYS A 267 6.34 -17.51 0.97
C LYS A 267 6.84 -16.87 -0.33
N ALA A 268 7.60 -15.79 -0.23
CA ALA A 268 8.10 -15.06 -1.39
C ALA A 268 9.13 -15.86 -2.19
N THR A 269 10.01 -16.59 -1.50
CA THR A 269 11.06 -17.42 -2.14
C THR A 269 10.54 -18.76 -2.65
N GLY A 270 9.44 -19.28 -2.08
CA GLY A 270 9.00 -20.65 -2.28
C GLY A 270 9.98 -21.72 -1.74
N ARG A 271 10.95 -21.31 -0.91
CA ARG A 271 12.03 -22.15 -0.36
C ARG A 271 12.07 -22.01 1.17
N PRO A 272 11.22 -22.73 1.90
CA PRO A 272 11.10 -22.59 3.34
C PRO A 272 12.42 -22.85 4.09
N ASP A 273 13.25 -23.75 3.57
CA ASP A 273 14.50 -24.16 4.22
C ASP A 273 15.62 -23.11 4.14
N THR A 274 15.48 -22.10 3.29
CA THR A 274 16.47 -21.03 3.12
C THR A 274 16.20 -19.79 3.97
N CYS A 275 15.05 -19.72 4.62
CA CYS A 275 14.62 -18.55 5.39
C CYS A 275 14.23 -18.97 6.81
N THR A 276 14.80 -18.32 7.82
CA THR A 276 14.53 -18.65 9.23
C THR A 276 14.68 -17.45 10.14
N THR A 277 14.22 -17.56 11.38
CA THR A 277 14.61 -16.63 12.44
C THR A 277 15.84 -17.15 13.19
N PHE A 278 16.56 -16.25 13.88
CA PHE A 278 17.68 -16.66 14.73
C PHE A 278 17.27 -17.73 15.75
N HIS A 279 16.17 -17.51 16.44
CA HIS A 279 15.70 -18.44 17.47
C HIS A 279 15.25 -19.78 16.90
N GLU A 280 14.67 -19.81 15.71
CA GLU A 280 14.33 -21.07 15.04
C GLU A 280 15.57 -21.83 14.60
N LEU A 281 16.57 -21.11 14.04
CA LEU A 281 17.86 -21.69 13.69
C LEU A 281 18.55 -22.30 14.91
N ALA A 282 18.66 -21.53 15.99
CA ALA A 282 19.26 -21.99 17.23
C ALA A 282 18.54 -23.23 17.80
N ARG A 283 17.19 -23.23 17.76
CA ARG A 283 16.37 -24.37 18.18
C ARG A 283 16.67 -25.62 17.35
N VAL A 284 16.63 -25.50 16.02
CA VAL A 284 16.86 -26.64 15.10
C VAL A 284 18.25 -27.25 15.33
N LEU A 285 19.27 -26.40 15.53
CA LEU A 285 20.62 -26.86 15.82
C LEU A 285 20.70 -27.54 17.19
N TYR A 286 20.02 -27.01 18.21
CA TYR A 286 19.93 -27.60 19.56
C TYR A 286 19.28 -28.98 19.51
N GLU A 287 18.13 -29.11 18.85
CA GLU A 287 17.40 -30.38 18.68
C GLU A 287 18.22 -31.39 17.83
N SER A 288 18.98 -30.95 16.84
CA SER A 288 19.84 -31.82 16.01
C SER A 288 20.93 -32.56 16.80
N LYS A 289 21.28 -32.03 17.98
CA LYS A 289 22.22 -32.64 18.92
C LYS A 289 21.54 -33.52 19.97
N GLY A 290 20.24 -33.74 19.83
CA GLY A 290 19.45 -34.63 20.69
C GLY A 290 18.92 -33.97 21.97
N PHE A 291 18.97 -32.66 22.09
CA PHE A 291 18.41 -31.93 23.22
C PHE A 291 16.92 -31.65 23.01
N GLU A 292 16.12 -31.82 24.05
CA GLU A 292 14.68 -31.51 23.99
C GLU A 292 14.45 -30.00 24.19
N PHE A 293 13.72 -29.38 23.24
CA PHE A 293 13.38 -27.96 23.30
C PHE A 293 12.04 -27.73 24.02
N ASN A 294 12.04 -26.88 25.02
CA ASN A 294 10.84 -26.39 25.68
C ASN A 294 10.54 -24.97 25.21
N PRO A 295 9.34 -24.67 24.65
CA PRO A 295 8.99 -23.34 24.11
C PRO A 295 8.67 -22.31 25.22
N SER A 296 9.57 -22.14 26.17
CA SER A 296 9.60 -21.13 27.21
C SER A 296 10.72 -20.12 26.96
N ASN A 297 10.69 -18.99 27.67
CA ASN A 297 11.78 -18.00 27.58
C ASN A 297 13.15 -18.64 27.92
N ASP A 298 13.17 -19.55 28.88
CA ASP A 298 14.37 -20.31 29.27
C ASP A 298 14.85 -21.26 28.16
N GLY A 299 13.94 -21.91 27.45
CA GLY A 299 14.28 -22.77 26.31
C GLY A 299 14.88 -21.99 25.13
N PHE A 300 14.35 -20.82 24.84
CA PHE A 300 14.92 -19.92 23.81
C PHE A 300 16.31 -19.42 24.21
N SER A 301 16.51 -19.04 25.49
CA SER A 301 17.82 -18.63 26.00
C SER A 301 18.85 -19.77 25.88
N ARG A 302 18.50 -20.96 26.34
CA ARG A 302 19.39 -22.14 26.26
C ARG A 302 19.78 -22.51 24.83
N SER A 303 18.85 -22.46 23.89
CA SER A 303 19.15 -22.74 22.50
C SER A 303 20.07 -21.68 21.89
N ALA A 304 19.89 -20.40 22.27
CA ALA A 304 20.77 -19.32 21.84
C ALA A 304 22.17 -19.43 22.42
N ASP A 305 22.30 -19.77 23.70
CA ASP A 305 23.58 -20.01 24.39
C ASP A 305 24.30 -21.21 23.78
N PHE A 306 23.56 -22.30 23.54
CA PHE A 306 24.09 -23.49 22.85
C PHE A 306 24.62 -23.14 21.45
N PHE A 307 23.89 -22.36 20.67
CA PHE A 307 24.35 -21.91 19.36
C PHE A 307 25.66 -21.10 19.49
N ALA A 308 25.74 -20.21 20.48
CA ALA A 308 26.93 -19.42 20.71
C ALA A 308 28.17 -20.26 21.06
N GLU A 309 27.98 -21.32 21.84
CA GLU A 309 29.06 -22.24 22.24
C GLU A 309 29.50 -23.18 21.12
N HIS A 310 28.61 -23.57 20.21
CA HIS A 310 28.86 -24.59 19.18
C HIS A 310 28.85 -24.01 17.75
N ALA A 311 28.88 -22.68 17.57
CA ALA A 311 28.81 -22.05 16.25
C ALA A 311 29.96 -22.51 15.32
N ASP A 312 31.12 -22.82 15.86
CA ASP A 312 32.28 -23.28 15.10
C ASP A 312 32.06 -24.67 14.43
N GLU A 313 31.18 -25.49 14.97
CA GLU A 313 30.81 -26.77 14.36
C GLU A 313 29.98 -26.62 13.08
N PHE A 314 29.30 -25.49 12.94
CA PHE A 314 28.47 -25.16 11.79
C PHE A 314 29.15 -24.13 10.86
N ALA A 315 30.42 -23.79 11.14
CA ALA A 315 31.16 -22.79 10.38
C ALA A 315 31.30 -23.19 8.89
N ALA A 316 31.37 -22.18 8.04
CA ALA A 316 31.55 -22.32 6.59
C ALA A 316 30.53 -23.25 5.90
N SER A 317 29.28 -23.27 6.40
CA SER A 317 28.21 -24.14 5.88
C SER A 317 27.47 -23.53 4.69
N VAL A 318 27.46 -22.20 4.53
CA VAL A 318 26.69 -21.49 3.49
C VAL A 318 27.57 -20.63 2.58
N ASP A 319 27.20 -20.55 1.30
CA ASP A 319 27.87 -19.70 0.31
C ASP A 319 27.36 -18.25 0.35
N VAL A 320 26.08 -18.08 0.67
CA VAL A 320 25.43 -16.77 0.78
C VAL A 320 24.70 -16.69 2.12
N LEU A 321 25.09 -15.74 2.96
CA LEU A 321 24.42 -15.47 4.22
C LEU A 321 23.85 -14.05 4.21
N LEU A 322 22.56 -13.94 4.45
CA LEU A 322 21.83 -12.70 4.56
C LEU A 322 21.28 -12.57 5.98
N ILE A 323 21.61 -11.49 6.67
CA ILE A 323 21.08 -11.19 8.00
C ILE A 323 20.27 -9.90 7.90
N ASP A 324 18.97 -9.98 8.13
CA ASP A 324 18.06 -8.84 8.01
C ASP A 324 17.56 -8.36 9.38
N GLU A 325 17.24 -7.07 9.48
CA GLU A 325 16.90 -6.39 10.73
C GLU A 325 18.00 -6.57 11.81
N ALA A 326 19.26 -6.48 11.38
CA ALA A 326 20.42 -6.81 12.22
C ALA A 326 20.53 -5.95 13.49
N GLN A 327 19.92 -4.75 13.53
CA GLN A 327 19.86 -3.90 14.71
C GLN A 327 19.08 -4.51 15.90
N ASP A 328 18.33 -5.58 15.68
CA ASP A 328 17.58 -6.28 16.73
C ASP A 328 18.35 -7.47 17.33
N PHE A 329 19.51 -7.82 16.75
CA PHE A 329 20.34 -8.92 17.22
C PHE A 329 21.29 -8.49 18.35
N ASP A 330 21.63 -9.45 19.18
CA ASP A 330 22.75 -9.31 20.11
C ASP A 330 24.08 -9.44 19.35
N GLU A 331 25.12 -8.76 19.82
CA GLU A 331 26.45 -8.78 19.18
C GLU A 331 27.03 -10.20 19.12
N VAL A 332 26.90 -10.96 20.21
CA VAL A 332 27.38 -12.34 20.28
C VAL A 332 26.68 -13.21 19.25
N TRP A 333 25.39 -13.02 19.04
CA TRP A 333 24.63 -13.77 18.04
C TRP A 333 25.09 -13.42 16.62
N LEU A 334 25.31 -12.15 16.32
CA LEU A 334 25.81 -11.71 15.00
C LEU A 334 27.18 -12.30 14.69
N GLN A 335 28.12 -12.21 15.65
CA GLN A 335 29.47 -12.74 15.45
C GLN A 335 29.46 -14.26 15.20
N ASN A 336 28.60 -15.00 15.88
CA ASN A 336 28.47 -16.44 15.66
C ASN A 336 27.74 -16.76 14.35
N LEU A 337 26.75 -15.99 13.92
CA LEU A 337 26.12 -16.13 12.61
C LEU A 337 27.13 -15.90 11.48
N PHE A 338 28.03 -14.92 11.60
CA PHE A 338 29.04 -14.65 10.57
C PHE A 338 29.92 -15.86 10.26
N LYS A 339 30.18 -16.73 11.26
CA LYS A 339 30.95 -17.96 11.09
C LYS A 339 30.32 -18.97 10.14
N LEU A 340 28.98 -18.94 9.97
CA LEU A 340 28.26 -19.84 9.06
C LEU A 340 28.64 -19.59 7.60
N CYS A 341 29.03 -18.36 7.25
CA CYS A 341 29.41 -18.03 5.88
C CYS A 341 30.82 -18.48 5.55
N LYS A 342 30.99 -19.15 4.41
CA LYS A 342 32.30 -19.52 3.87
C LYS A 342 33.21 -18.30 3.69
N ALA A 343 34.53 -18.49 3.78
CA ALA A 343 35.47 -17.39 3.59
C ALA A 343 35.34 -16.74 2.20
N SER A 344 35.09 -17.53 1.16
CA SER A 344 34.82 -17.09 -0.21
C SER A 344 33.35 -16.68 -0.44
N GLY A 345 32.48 -16.85 0.56
CA GLY A 345 31.05 -16.60 0.45
C GLY A 345 30.69 -15.12 0.54
N ARG A 346 29.44 -14.82 0.20
CA ARG A 346 28.82 -13.49 0.31
C ARG A 346 28.09 -13.38 1.65
N LEU A 347 28.51 -12.44 2.48
CA LEU A 347 27.86 -12.12 3.74
C LEU A 347 27.33 -10.69 3.65
N ILE A 348 26.02 -10.54 3.72
CA ILE A 348 25.31 -9.27 3.61
C ILE A 348 24.49 -9.07 4.88
N VAL A 349 24.71 -7.96 5.55
CA VAL A 349 23.98 -7.55 6.75
C VAL A 349 23.15 -6.32 6.43
N LEU A 350 21.85 -6.43 6.64
CA LEU A 350 20.87 -5.39 6.41
C LEU A 350 20.36 -4.85 7.75
N MET A 351 20.42 -3.55 7.96
CA MET A 351 19.98 -2.92 9.19
C MET A 351 19.31 -1.57 8.93
N ASP A 352 18.59 -1.08 9.92
CA ASP A 352 18.04 0.26 9.99
C ASP A 352 18.18 0.75 11.44
N GLU A 353 19.18 1.58 11.68
CA GLU A 353 19.47 2.09 13.02
C GLU A 353 18.29 2.88 13.62
N ASN A 354 17.51 3.56 12.79
CA ASN A 354 16.33 4.30 13.21
C ASN A 354 15.19 3.40 13.70
N GLN A 355 15.17 2.11 13.28
CA GLN A 355 14.19 1.12 13.71
C GLN A 355 14.62 0.28 14.92
N ARG A 356 15.67 0.67 15.62
CA ARG A 356 16.19 -0.04 16.78
C ARG A 356 15.25 0.08 17.98
N LEU A 357 14.42 -0.92 18.20
CA LEU A 357 13.47 -0.94 19.32
C LEU A 357 14.07 -1.52 20.63
N TYR A 358 15.21 -2.21 20.55
CA TYR A 358 15.88 -2.86 21.68
C TYR A 358 17.26 -2.24 21.90
N SER A 359 17.67 -2.10 23.17
CA SER A 359 19.00 -1.60 23.55
C SER A 359 20.00 -2.75 23.43
N ARG A 360 20.59 -2.96 22.24
CA ARG A 360 21.62 -3.98 22.02
C ARG A 360 22.87 -3.34 21.42
N VAL A 361 24.02 -3.95 21.62
CA VAL A 361 25.31 -3.44 21.16
C VAL A 361 25.50 -3.86 19.70
N HIS A 362 26.16 -2.99 18.92
CA HIS A 362 26.43 -3.27 17.50
C HIS A 362 27.59 -4.25 17.34
N GLY A 363 27.49 -5.11 16.32
CA GLY A 363 28.60 -5.95 15.90
C GLY A 363 29.80 -5.16 15.37
N ASN A 364 30.99 -5.74 15.41
CA ASN A 364 32.17 -5.17 14.77
C ASN A 364 32.12 -5.39 13.26
N PHE A 365 32.08 -4.30 12.51
CA PHE A 365 32.05 -4.27 11.03
C PHE A 365 33.32 -3.60 10.47
N ASP A 366 34.46 -3.72 11.15
CA ASP A 366 35.71 -3.19 10.64
C ASP A 366 36.17 -3.95 9.39
N GLY A 367 36.57 -3.21 8.37
CA GLY A 367 36.98 -3.77 7.09
C GLY A 367 35.85 -4.21 6.15
N TRP A 368 34.59 -3.97 6.53
CA TRP A 368 33.45 -4.24 5.67
C TRP A 368 33.18 -3.08 4.70
N ILE A 369 32.60 -3.41 3.54
CA ILE A 369 31.98 -2.41 2.68
C ILE A 369 30.73 -1.91 3.41
N LYS A 370 30.57 -0.61 3.57
CA LYS A 370 29.43 0.01 4.26
C LYS A 370 28.67 0.90 3.29
N ILE A 371 27.35 0.73 3.26
CA ILE A 371 26.43 1.56 2.47
C ILE A 371 25.41 2.17 3.43
N ASP A 372 25.37 3.50 3.49
CA ASP A 372 24.34 4.25 4.20
C ASP A 372 23.34 4.82 3.19
N HIS A 373 22.03 4.57 3.39
CA HIS A 373 21.01 4.93 2.43
C HIS A 373 19.73 5.44 3.11
N GLN A 374 19.51 6.76 3.05
CA GLN A 374 18.37 7.44 3.69
C GLN A 374 17.23 7.77 2.69
N ILE A 375 17.10 6.98 1.62
CA ILE A 375 16.03 7.14 0.64
C ILE A 375 14.99 6.05 0.85
N SER A 376 13.72 6.47 0.98
CA SER A 376 12.57 5.57 1.04
C SER A 376 11.80 5.60 -0.28
N TYR A 377 11.65 4.45 -0.91
CA TYR A 377 10.81 4.28 -2.10
C TYR A 377 9.38 3.88 -1.76
N ARG A 378 9.13 3.50 -0.50
CA ARG A 378 7.83 3.03 -0.01
C ARG A 378 7.02 4.11 0.69
N CYS A 379 7.67 4.87 1.58
CA CYS A 379 6.97 5.87 2.39
C CYS A 379 6.60 7.05 1.52
N PRO A 380 5.31 7.42 1.44
CA PRO A 380 4.87 8.63 0.77
C PRO A 380 5.57 9.87 1.32
N ARG A 381 5.69 10.91 0.50
CA ARG A 381 6.33 12.16 0.90
C ARG A 381 5.73 12.74 2.17
N ILE A 382 4.41 12.78 2.27
CA ILE A 382 3.73 13.31 3.47
C ILE A 382 4.11 12.57 4.76
N VAL A 383 4.38 11.26 4.67
CA VAL A 383 4.83 10.46 5.82
C VAL A 383 6.27 10.76 6.19
N THR A 384 7.16 10.90 5.20
CA THR A 384 8.57 11.27 5.46
C THR A 384 8.70 12.70 5.95
N ASP A 385 7.85 13.62 5.49
CA ASP A 385 7.80 14.99 5.99
C ASP A 385 7.46 14.98 7.50
N HIS A 386 6.45 14.23 7.95
CA HIS A 386 6.15 14.09 9.38
C HIS A 386 7.29 13.43 10.16
N ILE A 387 7.98 12.43 9.62
CA ILE A 387 9.14 11.80 10.28
C ILE A 387 10.24 12.84 10.52
N ASN A 388 10.51 13.68 9.51
CA ASN A 388 11.54 14.71 9.57
C ASN A 388 11.10 15.88 10.48
N GLU A 389 9.87 16.35 10.36
CA GLU A 389 9.30 17.43 11.18
C GLU A 389 9.28 17.08 12.67
N PHE A 390 8.93 15.83 13.01
CA PHE A 390 8.94 15.38 14.41
C PHE A 390 10.36 15.04 14.92
N GLY A 391 11.40 15.17 14.10
CA GLY A 391 12.77 14.86 14.48
C GLY A 391 12.96 13.42 14.96
N LEU A 392 12.32 12.46 14.26
CA LEU A 392 12.33 11.06 14.67
C LEU A 392 13.59 10.30 14.26
N THR A 393 14.41 10.87 13.38
CA THR A 393 15.66 10.30 12.87
C THR A 393 16.79 11.32 12.96
N ALA A 394 18.03 10.85 13.10
CA ALA A 394 19.21 11.71 13.16
C ALA A 394 19.44 12.45 11.83
N ASP A 395 19.32 11.72 10.72
CA ASP A 395 19.42 12.27 9.37
C ASP A 395 18.05 12.31 8.70
N PRO A 396 17.75 13.36 7.93
CA PRO A 396 16.47 13.45 7.21
C PRO A 396 16.29 12.32 6.20
N ILE A 397 15.08 11.80 6.13
CA ILE A 397 14.70 10.79 5.14
C ILE A 397 14.12 11.46 3.90
N VAL A 398 14.59 11.02 2.73
CA VAL A 398 14.11 11.50 1.44
C VAL A 398 13.12 10.49 0.87
N SER A 399 11.89 10.92 0.60
CA SER A 399 10.94 10.10 -0.16
C SER A 399 11.26 10.13 -1.65
N ARG A 400 11.31 8.96 -2.26
CA ARG A 400 11.22 8.74 -3.71
C ARG A 400 10.06 7.83 -4.06
N SER A 401 9.05 7.77 -3.20
CA SER A 401 7.80 7.10 -3.52
C SER A 401 7.12 7.78 -4.69
N VAL A 402 6.55 7.02 -5.60
CA VAL A 402 5.73 7.53 -6.72
C VAL A 402 4.39 8.10 -6.26
N VAL A 403 4.03 7.86 -5.01
CA VAL A 403 2.80 8.36 -4.40
C VAL A 403 3.17 9.39 -3.34
N GLU A 404 2.64 10.59 -3.46
CA GLU A 404 2.84 11.64 -2.45
C GLU A 404 2.18 11.30 -1.11
N GLY A 405 1.17 10.45 -1.14
CA GLY A 405 0.33 10.09 -0.01
C GLY A 405 -0.92 10.97 0.09
N LEU A 406 -1.86 10.50 0.89
CA LEU A 406 -3.07 11.25 1.22
C LEU A 406 -2.84 12.04 2.51
N PRO A 407 -3.51 13.20 2.70
CA PRO A 407 -3.36 14.01 3.91
C PRO A 407 -3.56 13.18 5.18
N THR A 408 -2.68 13.34 6.16
CA THR A 408 -2.74 12.60 7.43
C THR A 408 -4.02 12.93 8.18
N LEU A 409 -4.73 11.90 8.67
CA LEU A 409 -5.86 12.09 9.57
C LEU A 409 -5.34 12.27 11.00
N LEU A 410 -5.84 13.28 11.67
CA LEU A 410 -5.53 13.55 13.07
C LEU A 410 -6.81 13.46 13.90
N GLU A 411 -6.81 12.66 14.94
CA GLU A 411 -7.92 12.54 15.86
C GLU A 411 -7.39 12.55 17.29
N TYR A 412 -8.16 13.15 18.19
CA TYR A 412 -7.70 13.41 19.55
C TYR A 412 -8.62 12.73 20.55
N TYR A 413 -8.01 12.25 21.65
CA TYR A 413 -8.74 11.68 22.77
C TYR A 413 -8.25 12.27 24.11
N ASP A 414 -9.05 12.11 25.16
CA ASP A 414 -8.68 12.51 26.50
C ASP A 414 -7.75 11.45 27.11
N GLY A 415 -6.52 11.83 27.45
CA GLY A 415 -5.49 10.94 27.99
C GLY A 415 -5.99 10.19 29.24
N GLY A 416 -5.75 8.87 29.29
CA GLY A 416 -6.25 8.00 30.34
C GLY A 416 -7.71 7.56 30.22
N ASP A 417 -8.51 8.14 29.30
CA ASP A 417 -9.90 7.72 29.05
C ASP A 417 -9.95 6.70 27.90
N ILE A 418 -10.20 5.43 28.26
CA ILE A 418 -10.26 4.30 27.33
C ILE A 418 -11.45 4.45 26.35
N ASP A 419 -12.60 4.89 26.83
CA ASP A 419 -13.78 5.04 26.00
C ASP A 419 -13.58 6.15 24.95
N SER A 420 -12.93 7.25 25.33
CA SER A 420 -12.54 8.32 24.42
C SER A 420 -11.54 7.82 23.36
N LEU A 421 -10.53 7.05 23.75
CA LEU A 421 -9.55 6.42 22.85
C LEU A 421 -10.24 5.51 21.82
N ILE A 422 -11.09 4.60 22.28
CA ILE A 422 -11.78 3.65 21.39
C ILE A 422 -12.68 4.38 20.39
N LYS A 423 -13.46 5.38 20.86
CA LYS A 423 -14.30 6.21 19.99
C LYS A 423 -13.51 6.99 18.95
N ALA A 424 -12.39 7.60 19.34
CA ALA A 424 -11.51 8.33 18.43
C ALA A 424 -10.93 7.41 17.37
N THR A 425 -10.46 6.22 17.77
CA THR A 425 -9.92 5.22 16.82
C THR A 425 -11.01 4.70 15.87
N GLU A 426 -12.22 4.46 16.38
CA GLU A 426 -13.37 4.04 15.58
C GLU A 426 -13.76 5.10 14.54
N LEU A 427 -13.78 6.38 14.93
CA LEU A 427 -14.09 7.49 14.04
C LEU A 427 -13.12 7.53 12.85
N VAL A 428 -11.84 7.42 13.11
CA VAL A 428 -10.79 7.37 12.07
C VAL A 428 -11.00 6.19 11.13
N VAL A 429 -11.24 5.00 11.65
CA VAL A 429 -11.47 3.80 10.83
C VAL A 429 -12.73 3.96 9.97
N LYS A 430 -13.82 4.47 10.53
CA LYS A 430 -15.05 4.78 9.77
C LYS A 430 -14.78 5.79 8.66
N GLN A 431 -13.99 6.81 8.93
CA GLN A 431 -13.61 7.80 7.92
C GLN A 431 -12.80 7.17 6.80
N LEU A 432 -11.77 6.35 7.11
CA LEU A 432 -10.99 5.63 6.10
C LEU A 432 -11.87 4.75 5.21
N ILE A 433 -12.80 4.00 5.80
CA ILE A 433 -13.74 3.16 5.04
C ILE A 433 -14.71 4.02 4.23
N ALA A 434 -15.19 5.12 4.80
CA ALA A 434 -15.99 6.10 4.08
C ALA A 434 -15.22 6.75 2.93
N GLU A 435 -13.92 6.92 3.00
CA GLU A 435 -13.04 7.36 1.91
C GLU A 435 -12.77 6.27 0.85
N GLY A 436 -13.17 5.00 1.08
CA GLY A 436 -13.09 3.88 0.13
C GLY A 436 -11.97 2.89 0.38
N HIS A 437 -11.25 3.02 1.51
CA HIS A 437 -10.30 2.00 1.91
C HIS A 437 -11.02 0.71 2.31
N VAL A 438 -10.51 -0.44 1.90
CA VAL A 438 -11.05 -1.73 2.30
C VAL A 438 -10.47 -2.17 3.65
N THR A 439 -11.26 -2.84 4.47
CA THR A 439 -10.90 -3.18 5.85
C THR A 439 -9.59 -3.97 5.96
N ASN A 440 -9.31 -4.89 5.03
CA ASN A 440 -8.09 -5.70 5.01
C ASN A 440 -6.82 -4.93 4.59
N GLU A 441 -6.95 -3.68 4.16
CA GLU A 441 -5.82 -2.79 3.83
C GLU A 441 -5.50 -1.82 4.98
N ILE A 442 -6.33 -1.82 6.03
CA ILE A 442 -6.17 -0.98 7.22
C ILE A 442 -5.47 -1.79 8.30
N ALA A 443 -4.36 -1.27 8.83
CA ALA A 443 -3.69 -1.77 10.01
C ALA A 443 -3.83 -0.76 11.15
N VAL A 444 -4.45 -1.17 12.26
CA VAL A 444 -4.53 -0.38 13.49
C VAL A 444 -3.39 -0.83 14.41
N LEU A 445 -2.43 0.06 14.63
CA LEU A 445 -1.19 -0.25 15.33
C LEU A 445 -1.10 0.55 16.63
N THR A 446 -0.80 -0.15 17.73
CA THR A 446 -0.51 0.49 19.01
C THR A 446 0.99 0.66 19.22
N VAL A 447 1.40 1.78 19.82
CA VAL A 447 2.79 2.01 20.27
C VAL A 447 3.09 1.35 21.62
N LYS A 448 2.05 0.85 22.31
CA LYS A 448 2.18 0.10 23.57
C LYS A 448 2.53 -1.36 23.30
N GLY A 449 2.98 -2.07 24.36
CA GLY A 449 3.11 -3.54 24.34
C GLY A 449 1.73 -4.22 24.25
N ALA A 450 1.68 -5.46 23.78
CA ALA A 450 0.42 -6.18 23.60
C ALA A 450 -0.40 -6.31 24.89
N GLU A 451 0.25 -6.54 26.03
CA GLU A 451 -0.41 -6.70 27.33
C GLU A 451 -0.89 -5.36 27.92
N SER A 452 -0.20 -4.27 27.59
CA SER A 452 -0.49 -2.92 28.10
C SER A 452 -1.40 -2.10 27.21
N SER A 453 -1.75 -2.60 26.01
CA SER A 453 -2.63 -1.92 25.09
C SER A 453 -4.10 -2.13 25.45
N ASP A 454 -4.83 -1.04 25.65
CA ASP A 454 -6.27 -1.09 25.89
C ASP A 454 -7.07 -1.35 24.62
N LEU A 455 -6.52 -0.93 23.47
CA LEU A 455 -7.09 -1.26 22.16
C LEU A 455 -7.06 -2.77 21.90
N LEU A 456 -5.92 -3.43 22.11
CA LEU A 456 -5.78 -4.86 21.82
C LEU A 456 -6.56 -5.76 22.79
N LYS A 457 -7.05 -5.25 23.91
CA LYS A 457 -8.01 -5.94 24.78
C LYS A 457 -9.40 -6.05 24.13
N GLN A 458 -9.75 -5.13 23.22
CA GLN A 458 -11.02 -5.16 22.50
C GLN A 458 -11.04 -6.28 21.46
N SER A 459 -12.21 -6.85 21.18
CA SER A 459 -12.40 -7.84 20.09
C SER A 459 -12.79 -7.18 18.76
N SER A 460 -13.32 -5.95 18.82
CA SER A 460 -13.79 -5.20 17.68
C SER A 460 -13.68 -3.70 17.92
N LEU A 461 -13.81 -2.94 16.86
CA LEU A 461 -13.90 -1.49 16.86
C LEU A 461 -15.26 -1.10 16.24
N GLY A 462 -16.25 -0.88 17.08
CA GLY A 462 -17.63 -0.77 16.63
C GLY A 462 -18.11 -2.04 15.94
N GLN A 463 -18.53 -1.93 14.67
CA GLN A 463 -19.00 -3.07 13.87
C GLN A 463 -17.87 -3.90 13.25
N TYR A 464 -16.61 -3.44 13.28
CA TYR A 464 -15.49 -4.08 12.61
C TYR A 464 -14.72 -4.98 13.57
N SER A 465 -14.67 -6.27 13.28
CA SER A 465 -13.93 -7.25 14.06
C SER A 465 -12.42 -7.15 13.84
N PHE A 466 -11.65 -7.33 14.91
CA PHE A 466 -10.20 -7.33 14.84
C PHE A 466 -9.63 -8.68 14.41
N ASN A 467 -8.72 -8.66 13.45
CA ASN A 467 -7.79 -9.74 13.14
C ASN A 467 -6.53 -9.50 14.00
N LYS A 468 -6.46 -10.16 15.15
CA LYS A 468 -5.36 -10.01 16.12
C LYS A 468 -4.89 -11.36 16.64
N ILE A 469 -3.71 -11.39 17.23
CA ILE A 469 -3.18 -12.58 17.85
C ILE A 469 -4.00 -12.93 19.09
N ILE A 470 -4.56 -14.15 19.12
CA ILE A 470 -5.36 -14.69 20.22
C ILE A 470 -4.64 -15.79 21.00
N GLY A 471 -3.58 -16.37 20.42
CA GLY A 471 -2.86 -17.46 21.07
C GLY A 471 -1.66 -17.92 20.26
N ARG A 472 -1.19 -19.12 20.59
CA ARG A 472 -0.18 -19.84 19.82
C ARG A 472 -0.64 -21.28 19.59
N THR A 473 -0.38 -21.82 18.43
CA THR A 473 -0.59 -23.24 18.12
C THR A 473 0.39 -24.12 18.90
N ALA A 474 0.15 -25.42 18.93
CA ALA A 474 1.07 -26.39 19.53
C ALA A 474 2.49 -26.36 18.87
N ALA A 475 2.58 -25.93 17.61
CA ALA A 475 3.84 -25.71 16.90
C ALA A 475 4.52 -24.36 17.25
N GLY A 476 3.88 -23.54 18.13
CA GLY A 476 4.37 -22.23 18.54
C GLY A 476 4.01 -21.10 17.58
N ASP A 477 3.22 -21.34 16.53
CA ASP A 477 2.76 -20.32 15.57
C ASP A 477 1.73 -19.40 16.20
N PHE A 478 1.69 -18.15 15.74
CA PHE A 478 0.65 -17.23 16.15
C PHE A 478 -0.70 -17.65 15.58
N GLU A 479 -1.69 -17.75 16.45
CA GLU A 479 -3.07 -17.94 16.08
C GLU A 479 -3.77 -16.59 16.03
N TYR A 480 -4.39 -16.29 14.90
CA TYR A 480 -5.09 -15.02 14.67
C TYR A 480 -6.60 -15.22 14.76
N SER A 481 -7.30 -14.23 15.29
CA SER A 481 -8.76 -14.17 15.19
C SER A 481 -9.20 -13.92 13.74
N CYS A 482 -10.39 -14.44 13.39
CA CYS A 482 -11.00 -14.19 12.09
C CYS A 482 -11.68 -12.82 12.10
N GLY A 483 -10.90 -11.75 11.89
CA GLY A 483 -11.39 -10.38 11.86
C GLY A 483 -11.12 -9.68 10.52
N GLU A 484 -11.74 -8.53 10.34
CA GLU A 484 -11.69 -7.75 9.09
C GLU A 484 -10.52 -6.77 9.07
N ILE A 485 -10.18 -6.19 10.24
CA ILE A 485 -9.14 -5.17 10.39
C ILE A 485 -8.00 -5.72 11.22
N LEU A 486 -6.77 -5.63 10.68
CA LEU A 486 -5.59 -6.04 11.42
C LEU A 486 -5.36 -5.08 12.61
N ALA A 487 -5.23 -5.66 13.82
CA ALA A 487 -4.85 -4.93 15.02
C ALA A 487 -3.61 -5.58 15.65
N ASP A 488 -2.51 -4.83 15.80
CA ASP A 488 -1.27 -5.34 16.35
C ASP A 488 -0.44 -4.23 17.01
N THR A 489 0.71 -4.57 17.53
CA THR A 489 1.70 -3.62 18.02
C THR A 489 2.67 -3.20 16.92
N VAL A 490 3.24 -2.00 17.01
CA VAL A 490 4.31 -1.56 16.10
C VAL A 490 5.50 -2.52 16.11
N PHE A 491 5.75 -3.20 17.24
CA PHE A 491 6.84 -4.16 17.40
C PHE A 491 6.66 -5.41 16.54
N ARG A 492 5.46 -6.00 16.53
CA ARG A 492 5.16 -7.22 15.78
C ARG A 492 4.91 -6.94 14.30
N PHE A 493 4.42 -5.73 13.99
CA PHE A 493 4.19 -5.27 12.62
C PHE A 493 5.47 -4.77 11.92
N LYS A 494 6.60 -4.71 12.65
CA LYS A 494 7.90 -4.37 12.08
C LYS A 494 8.24 -5.29 10.89
N GLY A 495 8.83 -4.73 9.83
CA GLY A 495 9.10 -5.44 8.57
C GLY A 495 7.93 -5.44 7.57
N ARG A 496 6.70 -5.27 8.03
CA ARG A 496 5.47 -5.23 7.22
C ARG A 496 5.05 -3.81 6.87
N SER A 497 4.03 -3.67 6.03
CA SER A 497 3.42 -2.38 5.68
C SER A 497 1.96 -2.56 5.26
N ALA A 498 1.17 -1.50 5.39
CA ALA A 498 -0.24 -1.47 4.98
C ALA A 498 -0.52 -0.23 4.13
N ASN A 499 -1.57 -0.26 3.32
CA ASN A 499 -2.00 0.93 2.58
C ASN A 499 -2.43 2.03 3.55
N CYS A 500 -3.20 1.69 4.58
CA CYS A 500 -3.58 2.60 5.64
C CYS A 500 -3.02 2.13 6.97
N VAL A 501 -2.40 3.04 7.70
CA VAL A 501 -1.96 2.80 9.08
C VAL A 501 -2.66 3.79 9.99
N VAL A 502 -3.36 3.27 10.97
CA VAL A 502 -3.91 4.02 12.11
C VAL A 502 -2.98 3.77 13.29
N LEU A 503 -2.16 4.75 13.62
CA LEU A 503 -1.29 4.69 14.79
C LEU A 503 -2.02 5.27 15.98
N THR A 504 -2.28 4.47 16.99
CA THR A 504 -3.13 4.81 18.12
C THR A 504 -2.43 4.62 19.46
N GLU A 505 -3.10 5.03 20.53
CA GLU A 505 -2.56 5.06 21.89
C GLU A 505 -1.31 5.93 22.03
N LEU A 506 -1.24 6.99 21.21
CA LEU A 506 -0.20 8.00 21.32
C LEU A 506 -0.50 8.88 22.54
N ASP A 507 0.03 8.49 23.69
CA ASP A 507 -0.16 9.18 24.98
C ASP A 507 1.17 9.31 25.69
N PHE A 508 1.76 10.50 25.62
CA PHE A 508 3.07 10.80 26.19
C PHE A 508 3.22 12.29 26.48
N GLU A 509 4.04 12.61 27.49
CA GLU A 509 4.35 13.96 27.93
C GLU A 509 5.75 14.43 27.53
N ASP A 510 6.60 13.53 27.05
CA ASP A 510 7.92 13.79 26.49
C ASP A 510 8.17 12.93 25.25
N LEU A 511 9.20 13.26 24.47
CA LEU A 511 9.58 12.55 23.25
C LEU A 511 11.00 12.00 23.40
N ASP A 512 11.16 10.98 24.25
CA ASP A 512 12.42 10.27 24.42
C ASP A 512 12.78 9.43 23.17
N GLU A 513 14.02 8.97 23.11
CA GLU A 513 14.53 8.20 21.97
C GLU A 513 13.74 6.90 21.71
N ASN A 514 13.20 6.26 22.75
CA ASN A 514 12.39 5.05 22.58
C ASN A 514 11.02 5.39 21.94
N ARG A 515 10.40 6.49 22.34
CA ARG A 515 9.15 6.97 21.75
C ARG A 515 9.34 7.44 20.32
N LYS A 516 10.42 8.17 20.03
CA LYS A 516 10.80 8.54 18.66
C LYS A 516 10.91 7.31 17.75
N ARG A 517 11.62 6.28 18.20
CA ARG A 517 11.78 5.03 17.45
C ARG A 517 10.47 4.31 17.22
N ARG A 518 9.60 4.23 18.24
CA ARG A 518 8.25 3.62 18.08
C ARG A 518 7.40 4.39 17.09
N LEU A 519 7.40 5.72 17.16
CA LEU A 519 6.74 6.58 16.20
C LEU A 519 7.30 6.35 14.80
N PHE A 520 8.61 6.41 14.63
CA PHE A 520 9.27 6.16 13.36
C PHE A 520 8.88 4.81 12.76
N VAL A 521 8.96 3.74 13.56
CA VAL A 521 8.53 2.40 13.11
C VAL A 521 7.07 2.41 12.68
N GLY A 522 6.18 3.01 13.46
CA GLY A 522 4.75 3.07 13.15
C GLY A 522 4.44 3.87 11.90
N LEU A 523 4.94 5.12 11.81
CA LEU A 523 4.69 6.00 10.66
C LEU A 523 5.19 5.36 9.36
N SER A 524 6.42 4.82 9.38
CA SER A 524 7.06 4.23 8.20
C SER A 524 6.37 2.96 7.66
N ARG A 525 5.29 2.48 8.29
CA ARG A 525 4.48 1.35 7.80
C ARG A 525 3.44 1.76 6.76
N ALA A 526 3.04 3.04 6.72
CA ALA A 526 2.02 3.53 5.80
C ALA A 526 2.57 3.64 4.36
N ARG A 527 1.83 3.10 3.40
CA ARG A 527 2.13 3.19 1.96
C ARG A 527 1.31 4.25 1.25
N LEU A 528 0.18 4.65 1.80
CA LEU A 528 -0.75 5.57 1.15
C LEU A 528 -1.35 6.58 2.13
N ARG A 529 -1.90 6.10 3.25
CA ARG A 529 -2.64 6.93 4.22
C ARG A 529 -2.13 6.68 5.62
N LEU A 530 -1.84 7.76 6.33
CA LEU A 530 -1.51 7.73 7.76
C LEU A 530 -2.65 8.38 8.55
N ALA A 531 -2.96 7.81 9.71
CA ALA A 531 -3.83 8.41 10.69
C ALA A 531 -3.19 8.32 12.08
N LEU A 532 -3.24 9.41 12.84
CA LEU A 532 -2.69 9.49 14.19
C LEU A 532 -3.82 9.75 15.18
N VAL A 533 -3.99 8.83 16.13
CA VAL A 533 -4.93 8.96 17.24
C VAL A 533 -4.13 9.21 18.50
N MET A 534 -4.17 10.43 19.00
CA MET A 534 -3.27 10.90 20.04
C MET A 534 -3.99 11.61 21.18
N SER A 535 -3.41 11.56 22.37
CA SER A 535 -3.87 12.39 23.49
C SER A 535 -3.62 13.87 23.21
N LYS A 536 -4.39 14.73 23.84
CA LYS A 536 -4.20 16.20 23.73
C LYS A 536 -2.82 16.65 24.19
N SER A 537 -2.20 15.93 25.15
CA SER A 537 -0.83 16.21 25.62
C SER A 537 0.20 15.84 24.54
N ALA A 538 0.10 14.64 23.97
CA ALA A 538 0.98 14.20 22.89
C ALA A 538 0.85 15.09 21.65
N ALA A 539 -0.37 15.52 21.31
CA ALA A 539 -0.62 16.44 20.20
C ALA A 539 0.09 17.78 20.38
N LYS A 540 -0.02 18.40 21.56
CA LYS A 540 0.67 19.65 21.88
C LYS A 540 2.19 19.53 21.78
N LEU A 541 2.74 18.38 22.21
CA LEU A 541 4.16 18.13 22.14
C LEU A 541 4.64 18.01 20.68
N LEU A 542 3.96 17.24 19.84
CA LEU A 542 4.33 17.07 18.44
C LEU A 542 4.18 18.38 17.64
N ILE A 543 3.11 19.14 17.87
CA ILE A 543 2.93 20.47 17.24
C ILE A 543 4.04 21.42 17.68
N GLY A 544 4.39 21.46 18.97
CA GLY A 544 5.46 22.30 19.49
C GLY A 544 6.85 21.97 18.93
N VAL A 545 7.09 20.75 18.50
CA VAL A 545 8.33 20.35 17.79
C VAL A 545 8.36 20.92 16.38
N VAL A 546 7.21 21.00 15.70
CA VAL A 546 7.10 21.53 14.33
C VAL A 546 7.22 23.05 14.28
N GLU A 547 6.80 23.75 15.36
CA GLU A 547 6.83 25.22 15.44
C GLU A 547 8.21 25.79 15.88
N ASN A 548 9.13 24.94 16.38
CA ASN A 548 10.50 25.32 16.78
C ASN A 548 11.52 24.93 15.70
#